data_521268b728b4fca0b06cc0fcbe6b9b70
#
_entry.id   521268b728b4fca0b06cc0fcbe6b9b70
#
_cell.length_a   1.000
_cell.length_b   1.000
_cell.length_c   1.000
_cell.angle_alpha   90.00
_cell.angle_beta   90.00
_cell.angle_gamma   90.00
#
_symmetry.space_group_name_H-M   'P 1'
#
loop_
_entity.id
_entity.type
_entity.pdbx_description
1 polymer ?
#
loop_
_entity_poly.entity_id
_entity_poly.type
_entity_poly.pdbx_seq_one_letter_code
_entity_poly.pdbx_strand_id
1 'polypeptide(L)'
;MRVAVLTTSYPRYPGDAAGRFVADAVEHVRARGVAIEVIGPQQFRNYGIAYGHGVLGNLRRRPWLGLFVPALLSSFVRAARSVDADLLHAHWLPAGWVAARSGKPYVVQVWGTDVAIAARAPALARGVLRGAQLVIAASSDLADRARSLGAREVRVVPSGVELPPEIGVEVDPPEVLYAGRLSPEKGVLELVEAAGDLNLVVAGDGPLRGQIPGAQGFVPHDELQQLYARAAVVACPSRREGFGVACLEAMAHGRPVVATGVGGLLDLVVDGETGIVVPPRDPVALRSALQRLLADPELRRSLGAAGRERARERFSWDAVTDATLAAYAEAAGTMAR
;
A
#
# COMPACT_ATOMS: atom_id res chain seq x y z
N MET A 1 -5.78 -25.66 5.69
CA MET A 1 -5.78 -24.51 6.61
C MET A 1 -6.86 -23.54 6.19
N ARG A 2 -7.69 -23.09 7.13
CA ARG A 2 -8.70 -22.06 6.94
C ARG A 2 -8.19 -20.77 7.54
N VAL A 3 -8.21 -19.69 6.78
CA VAL A 3 -7.72 -18.38 7.21
C VAL A 3 -8.89 -17.40 7.23
N ALA A 4 -9.00 -16.59 8.29
CA ALA A 4 -9.92 -15.45 8.27
C ALA A 4 -9.13 -14.14 8.16
N VAL A 5 -9.43 -13.36 7.13
CA VAL A 5 -8.85 -12.03 6.92
C VAL A 5 -9.67 -10.99 7.67
N LEU A 6 -9.06 -10.31 8.63
CA LEU A 6 -9.68 -9.22 9.40
C LEU A 6 -9.23 -7.88 8.84
N THR A 7 -10.17 -7.05 8.42
CA THR A 7 -9.86 -5.75 7.83
C THR A 7 -10.89 -4.67 8.15
N THR A 8 -10.47 -3.44 8.25
CA THR A 8 -11.34 -2.26 8.37
C THR A 8 -11.64 -1.60 7.02
N SER A 9 -11.07 -2.12 5.93
CA SER A 9 -11.28 -1.62 4.57
C SER A 9 -11.33 -2.78 3.59
N TYR A 10 -12.45 -2.95 2.89
CA TYR A 10 -12.66 -3.98 1.88
C TYR A 10 -13.71 -3.49 0.86
N PRO A 11 -13.61 -3.82 -0.43
CA PRO A 11 -14.57 -3.37 -1.43
C PRO A 11 -16.01 -3.75 -1.10
N ARG A 12 -16.95 -2.84 -1.31
CA ARG A 12 -18.40 -3.06 -1.11
C ARG A 12 -19.08 -3.59 -2.36
N TYR A 13 -18.54 -3.23 -3.52
CA TYR A 13 -19.04 -3.56 -4.85
C TYR A 13 -17.87 -3.57 -5.85
N PRO A 14 -18.02 -4.20 -7.02
CA PRO A 14 -17.01 -4.15 -8.08
C PRO A 14 -16.65 -2.70 -8.43
N GLY A 15 -15.36 -2.38 -8.47
CA GLY A 15 -14.86 -1.01 -8.72
C GLY A 15 -14.70 -0.13 -7.48
N ASP A 16 -15.10 -0.56 -6.28
CA ASP A 16 -14.80 0.18 -5.03
C ASP A 16 -13.30 0.12 -4.73
N ALA A 17 -12.67 1.26 -4.64
CA ALA A 17 -11.22 1.37 -4.34
C ALA A 17 -10.87 1.03 -2.88
N ALA A 18 -11.87 0.92 -1.99
CA ALA A 18 -11.66 0.71 -0.57
C ALA A 18 -11.05 -0.68 -0.29
N GLY A 19 -9.77 -0.75 0.05
CA GLY A 19 -9.09 -1.99 0.40
C GLY A 19 -8.93 -2.96 -0.78
N ARG A 20 -8.91 -2.46 -2.02
CA ARG A 20 -8.75 -3.26 -3.23
C ARG A 20 -7.53 -4.19 -3.16
N PHE A 21 -6.37 -3.68 -2.79
CA PHE A 21 -5.15 -4.50 -2.66
C PHE A 21 -5.28 -5.64 -1.63
N VAL A 22 -6.16 -5.51 -0.62
CA VAL A 22 -6.48 -6.60 0.30
C VAL A 22 -7.36 -7.63 -0.40
N ALA A 23 -8.34 -7.18 -1.19
CA ALA A 23 -9.22 -8.07 -1.96
C ALA A 23 -8.43 -8.85 -3.01
N ASP A 24 -7.57 -8.18 -3.77
CA ASP A 24 -6.71 -8.80 -4.78
C ASP A 24 -5.80 -9.87 -4.14
N ALA A 25 -5.17 -9.55 -2.99
CA ALA A 25 -4.38 -10.53 -2.24
C ALA A 25 -5.19 -11.75 -1.79
N VAL A 26 -6.42 -11.52 -1.31
CA VAL A 26 -7.34 -12.60 -0.90
C VAL A 26 -7.69 -13.51 -2.08
N GLU A 27 -7.98 -12.93 -3.23
CA GLU A 27 -8.34 -13.67 -4.44
C GLU A 27 -7.19 -14.56 -4.93
N HIS A 28 -5.97 -14.04 -4.96
CA HIS A 28 -4.78 -14.80 -5.37
C HIS A 28 -4.46 -15.94 -4.39
N VAL A 29 -4.59 -15.70 -3.07
CA VAL A 29 -4.39 -16.77 -2.09
C VAL A 29 -5.51 -17.82 -2.17
N ARG A 30 -6.76 -17.44 -2.43
CA ARG A 30 -7.87 -18.38 -2.69
C ARG A 30 -7.61 -19.24 -3.93
N ALA A 31 -7.10 -18.65 -5.00
CA ALA A 31 -6.74 -19.35 -6.22
C ALA A 31 -5.69 -20.45 -6.02
N ARG A 32 -4.87 -20.35 -4.95
CA ARG A 32 -3.93 -21.41 -4.52
C ARG A 32 -4.55 -22.44 -3.58
N GLY A 33 -5.89 -22.48 -3.43
CA GLY A 33 -6.61 -23.50 -2.69
C GLY A 33 -6.72 -23.27 -1.17
N VAL A 34 -6.37 -22.09 -0.67
CA VAL A 34 -6.59 -21.75 0.74
C VAL A 34 -8.02 -21.27 0.95
N ALA A 35 -8.72 -21.88 1.90
CA ALA A 35 -10.04 -21.43 2.30
C ALA A 35 -9.94 -20.12 3.09
N ILE A 36 -10.39 -18.99 2.50
CA ILE A 36 -10.37 -17.68 3.13
C ILE A 36 -11.78 -17.15 3.35
N GLU A 37 -12.09 -16.78 4.59
CA GLU A 37 -13.25 -15.97 4.96
C GLU A 37 -12.78 -14.53 5.25
N VAL A 38 -13.54 -13.52 4.78
CA VAL A 38 -13.20 -12.11 5.02
C VAL A 38 -14.17 -11.52 6.02
N ILE A 39 -13.64 -11.01 7.13
CA ILE A 39 -14.39 -10.25 8.13
C ILE A 39 -14.05 -8.76 7.93
N GLY A 40 -14.76 -8.17 6.98
CA GLY A 40 -14.67 -6.75 6.66
C GLY A 40 -15.79 -5.93 7.32
N PRO A 41 -15.90 -4.62 6.99
CA PRO A 41 -16.90 -3.74 7.61
C PRO A 41 -18.37 -4.11 7.32
N GLN A 42 -18.64 -5.02 6.39
CA GLN A 42 -19.99 -5.53 6.12
C GLN A 42 -20.38 -6.66 7.08
N GLN A 43 -19.42 -7.37 7.70
CA GLN A 43 -19.62 -8.51 8.59
C GLN A 43 -19.71 -8.11 10.07
N PHE A 44 -19.49 -6.82 10.40
CA PHE A 44 -19.66 -6.30 11.76
C PHE A 44 -20.34 -4.92 11.76
N ARG A 45 -20.90 -4.52 12.90
CA ARG A 45 -21.54 -3.19 13.03
C ARG A 45 -20.49 -2.09 13.05
N ASN A 46 -20.36 -1.36 11.93
CA ASN A 46 -19.33 -0.33 11.76
C ASN A 46 -19.80 1.11 12.04
N TYR A 47 -21.09 1.34 12.24
CA TYR A 47 -21.69 2.65 12.58
C TYR A 47 -21.32 3.78 11.61
N GLY A 48 -21.01 3.48 10.36
CA GLY A 48 -20.54 4.44 9.37
C GLY A 48 -19.10 4.94 9.56
N ILE A 49 -18.32 4.29 10.44
CA ILE A 49 -16.94 4.68 10.74
C ILE A 49 -15.95 4.15 9.70
N ALA A 50 -16.19 2.96 9.11
CA ALA A 50 -15.18 2.25 8.33
C ALA A 50 -15.06 2.73 6.87
N TYR A 51 -16.13 3.20 6.25
CA TYR A 51 -16.16 3.56 4.83
C TYR A 51 -16.00 5.07 4.57
N GLY A 52 -15.97 5.45 3.29
CA GLY A 52 -15.83 6.84 2.86
C GLY A 52 -14.40 7.36 3.03
N HIS A 53 -14.18 8.28 3.96
CA HIS A 53 -12.84 8.84 4.21
C HIS A 53 -11.92 7.94 5.08
N GLY A 54 -12.34 6.69 5.30
CA GLY A 54 -11.69 5.74 6.21
C GLY A 54 -11.93 6.08 7.68
N VAL A 55 -11.53 5.17 8.57
CA VAL A 55 -11.80 5.28 10.02
C VAL A 55 -11.34 6.64 10.60
N LEU A 56 -10.09 7.00 10.35
CA LEU A 56 -9.52 8.26 10.89
C LEU A 56 -10.12 9.51 10.26
N GLY A 57 -10.39 9.48 8.95
CA GLY A 57 -10.99 10.60 8.24
C GLY A 57 -12.42 10.87 8.74
N ASN A 58 -13.19 9.83 8.94
CA ASN A 58 -14.55 9.93 9.45
C ASN A 58 -14.59 10.44 10.90
N LEU A 59 -13.71 9.95 11.77
CA LEU A 59 -13.60 10.42 13.15
C LEU A 59 -13.15 11.88 13.25
N ARG A 60 -12.28 12.35 12.34
CA ARG A 60 -11.89 13.77 12.29
C ARG A 60 -13.03 14.67 11.82
N ARG A 61 -13.82 14.23 10.83
CA ARG A 61 -14.95 15.00 10.28
C ARG A 61 -16.18 14.98 11.20
N ARG A 62 -16.36 13.88 11.93
CA ARG A 62 -17.52 13.63 12.82
C ARG A 62 -17.03 13.06 14.15
N PRO A 63 -16.46 13.89 15.06
CA PRO A 63 -15.86 13.43 16.31
C PRO A 63 -16.81 12.64 17.22
N TRP A 64 -18.12 12.91 17.12
CA TRP A 64 -19.15 12.20 17.89
C TRP A 64 -19.22 10.70 17.54
N LEU A 65 -18.76 10.27 16.35
CA LEU A 65 -18.62 8.85 16.00
C LEU A 65 -17.65 8.11 16.95
N GLY A 66 -16.78 8.84 17.64
CA GLY A 66 -15.87 8.27 18.65
C GLY A 66 -16.61 7.52 19.75
N LEU A 67 -17.84 7.95 20.10
CA LEU A 67 -18.70 7.27 21.10
C LEU A 67 -19.06 5.83 20.67
N PHE A 68 -19.08 5.53 19.39
CA PHE A 68 -19.42 4.20 18.86
C PHE A 68 -18.21 3.29 18.64
N VAL A 69 -16.99 3.79 18.80
CA VAL A 69 -15.76 3.00 18.63
C VAL A 69 -15.73 1.76 19.55
N PRO A 70 -16.09 1.84 20.84
CA PRO A 70 -16.14 0.64 21.68
C PRO A 70 -17.15 -0.41 21.19
N ALA A 71 -18.31 0.03 20.73
CA ALA A 71 -19.35 -0.86 20.19
C ALA A 71 -18.92 -1.50 18.85
N LEU A 72 -18.27 -0.73 17.97
CA LEU A 72 -17.65 -1.23 16.73
C LEU A 72 -16.62 -2.31 17.07
N LEU A 73 -15.66 -2.02 17.96
CA LEU A 73 -14.61 -2.96 18.35
C LEU A 73 -15.19 -4.24 18.96
N SER A 74 -16.20 -4.11 19.85
CA SER A 74 -16.89 -5.27 20.45
C SER A 74 -17.59 -6.12 19.41
N SER A 75 -18.24 -5.49 18.41
CA SER A 75 -18.88 -6.19 17.30
C SER A 75 -17.86 -6.92 16.42
N PHE A 76 -16.74 -6.26 16.13
CA PHE A 76 -15.67 -6.85 15.32
C PHE A 76 -14.97 -8.01 16.05
N VAL A 77 -14.69 -7.89 17.35
CA VAL A 77 -14.16 -9.00 18.18
C VAL A 77 -15.13 -10.18 18.19
N ARG A 78 -16.44 -9.93 18.29
CA ARG A 78 -17.45 -11.00 18.24
C ARG A 78 -17.41 -11.73 16.91
N ALA A 79 -17.38 -11.02 15.79
CA ALA A 79 -17.25 -11.60 14.47
C ALA A 79 -15.95 -12.41 14.32
N ALA A 80 -14.82 -11.90 14.81
CA ALA A 80 -13.54 -12.61 14.78
C ALA A 80 -13.52 -13.87 15.66
N ARG A 81 -14.31 -13.92 16.74
CA ARG A 81 -14.46 -15.11 17.59
C ARG A 81 -15.32 -16.19 16.94
N SER A 82 -16.39 -15.79 16.26
CA SER A 82 -17.36 -16.73 15.68
C SER A 82 -16.91 -17.37 14.37
N VAL A 83 -15.93 -16.79 13.66
CA VAL A 83 -15.43 -17.34 12.40
C VAL A 83 -14.75 -18.69 12.61
N ASP A 84 -15.01 -19.66 11.74
CA ASP A 84 -14.33 -20.96 11.76
C ASP A 84 -13.04 -20.89 10.97
N ALA A 85 -11.94 -20.50 11.65
CA ALA A 85 -10.62 -20.34 11.06
C ALA A 85 -9.52 -20.86 11.98
N ASP A 86 -8.49 -21.45 11.38
CA ASP A 86 -7.31 -21.95 12.06
C ASP A 86 -6.33 -20.81 12.36
N LEU A 87 -6.31 -19.77 11.51
CA LEU A 87 -5.44 -18.59 11.60
C LEU A 87 -6.20 -17.32 11.23
N LEU A 88 -5.99 -16.23 11.97
CA LEU A 88 -6.48 -14.92 11.59
C LEU A 88 -5.35 -14.13 10.92
N HIS A 89 -5.64 -13.51 9.76
CA HIS A 89 -4.75 -12.54 9.12
C HIS A 89 -5.34 -11.14 9.26
N ALA A 90 -4.78 -10.35 10.15
CA ALA A 90 -5.26 -9.01 10.45
C ALA A 90 -4.51 -7.96 9.62
N HIS A 91 -5.21 -7.21 8.78
CA HIS A 91 -4.65 -6.05 8.09
C HIS A 91 -4.78 -4.81 8.97
N TRP A 92 -3.66 -4.14 9.19
CA TRP A 92 -3.43 -3.00 10.09
C TRP A 92 -3.56 -3.33 11.59
N LEU A 93 -2.88 -2.57 12.39
CA LEU A 93 -2.85 -2.74 13.86
C LEU A 93 -4.23 -2.68 14.54
N PRO A 94 -5.24 -1.90 14.10
CA PRO A 94 -6.57 -1.97 14.68
C PRO A 94 -7.24 -3.34 14.53
N ALA A 95 -7.12 -3.99 13.36
CA ALA A 95 -7.61 -5.36 13.17
C ALA A 95 -6.74 -6.36 13.95
N GLY A 96 -5.42 -6.12 14.07
CA GLY A 96 -4.53 -6.88 14.93
C GLY A 96 -4.94 -6.82 16.41
N TRP A 97 -5.40 -5.68 16.88
CA TRP A 97 -5.95 -5.54 18.24
C TRP A 97 -7.22 -6.39 18.45
N VAL A 98 -8.07 -6.49 17.42
CA VAL A 98 -9.26 -7.36 17.42
C VAL A 98 -8.82 -8.83 17.41
N ALA A 99 -7.89 -9.21 16.54
CA ALA A 99 -7.36 -10.56 16.46
C ALA A 99 -6.77 -11.02 17.83
N ALA A 100 -5.99 -10.18 18.48
CA ALA A 100 -5.40 -10.47 19.79
C ALA A 100 -6.44 -10.74 20.90
N ARG A 101 -7.71 -10.28 20.69
CA ARG A 101 -8.81 -10.49 21.65
C ARG A 101 -9.77 -11.60 21.24
N SER A 102 -9.57 -12.19 20.08
CA SER A 102 -10.42 -13.30 19.61
C SER A 102 -10.17 -14.61 20.35
N GLY A 103 -8.97 -14.80 20.89
CA GLY A 103 -8.51 -16.07 21.45
C GLY A 103 -7.94 -17.04 20.41
N LYS A 104 -7.84 -16.63 19.14
CA LYS A 104 -7.29 -17.42 18.04
C LYS A 104 -5.86 -16.99 17.70
N PRO A 105 -5.03 -17.90 17.14
CA PRO A 105 -3.74 -17.55 16.56
C PRO A 105 -3.91 -16.51 15.45
N TYR A 106 -2.94 -15.57 15.35
CA TYR A 106 -3.03 -14.53 14.34
C TYR A 106 -1.68 -14.06 13.83
N VAL A 107 -1.69 -13.64 12.58
CA VAL A 107 -0.66 -12.82 11.95
C VAL A 107 -1.20 -11.39 11.78
N VAL A 108 -0.33 -10.39 11.82
CA VAL A 108 -0.72 -9.01 11.55
C VAL A 108 0.13 -8.42 10.44
N GLN A 109 -0.52 -7.84 9.43
CA GLN A 109 0.16 -7.16 8.33
C GLN A 109 0.12 -5.64 8.54
N VAL A 110 1.30 -5.01 8.51
CA VAL A 110 1.48 -3.57 8.68
C VAL A 110 1.78 -2.90 7.34
N TRP A 111 1.15 -1.72 7.11
CA TRP A 111 1.17 -1.02 5.83
C TRP A 111 1.76 0.39 5.88
N GLY A 112 2.06 0.91 7.08
CA GLY A 112 2.75 2.19 7.28
C GLY A 112 1.97 3.22 8.08
N THR A 113 0.76 3.60 7.68
CA THR A 113 -0.06 4.58 8.43
C THR A 113 -0.36 4.11 9.85
N ASP A 114 -0.62 2.83 10.03
CA ASP A 114 -0.87 2.18 11.31
C ASP A 114 0.38 2.20 12.21
N VAL A 115 1.55 1.91 11.66
CA VAL A 115 2.83 1.98 12.38
C VAL A 115 3.15 3.42 12.79
N ALA A 116 2.89 4.40 11.92
CA ALA A 116 3.07 5.81 12.24
C ALA A 116 2.15 6.29 13.38
N ILE A 117 0.92 5.75 13.46
CA ILE A 117 -0.03 6.03 14.54
C ILE A 117 0.36 5.28 15.80
N ALA A 118 0.88 4.07 15.69
CA ALA A 118 1.35 3.24 16.79
C ALA A 118 2.43 3.93 17.63
N ALA A 119 3.24 4.81 17.03
CA ALA A 119 4.21 5.62 17.73
C ALA A 119 3.57 6.55 18.80
N ARG A 120 2.26 6.84 18.68
CA ARG A 120 1.50 7.63 19.67
C ARG A 120 0.88 6.79 20.80
N ALA A 121 0.79 5.46 20.61
CA ALA A 121 0.28 4.52 21.59
C ALA A 121 1.15 3.23 21.62
N PRO A 122 2.44 3.35 21.93
CA PRO A 122 3.41 2.25 21.73
C PRO A 122 3.11 1.02 22.59
N ALA A 123 2.50 1.17 23.74
CA ALA A 123 2.13 0.04 24.60
C ALA A 123 1.05 -0.85 23.95
N LEU A 124 0.05 -0.24 23.33
CA LEU A 124 -1.00 -0.97 22.61
C LEU A 124 -0.44 -1.70 21.37
N ALA A 125 0.37 -1.01 20.57
CA ALA A 125 1.02 -1.60 19.41
C ALA A 125 1.92 -2.76 19.81
N ARG A 126 2.72 -2.58 20.87
CA ARG A 126 3.61 -3.62 21.39
C ARG A 126 2.84 -4.86 21.83
N GLY A 127 1.69 -4.71 22.48
CA GLY A 127 0.84 -5.84 22.88
C GLY A 127 0.35 -6.65 21.68
N VAL A 128 -0.09 -5.97 20.62
CA VAL A 128 -0.54 -6.60 19.36
C VAL A 128 0.61 -7.30 18.66
N LEU A 129 1.74 -6.62 18.47
CA LEU A 129 2.88 -7.14 17.71
C LEU A 129 3.57 -8.32 18.43
N ARG A 130 3.68 -8.28 19.76
CA ARG A 130 4.26 -9.37 20.56
C ARG A 130 3.38 -10.61 20.64
N GLY A 131 2.07 -10.45 20.57
CA GLY A 131 1.10 -11.56 20.61
C GLY A 131 0.86 -12.22 19.26
N ALA A 132 1.30 -11.61 18.16
CA ALA A 132 1.20 -12.20 16.84
C ALA A 132 2.19 -13.38 16.69
N GLN A 133 1.75 -14.46 16.01
CA GLN A 133 2.63 -15.56 15.61
C GLN A 133 3.72 -15.06 14.65
N LEU A 134 3.33 -14.14 13.77
CA LEU A 134 4.20 -13.51 12.79
C LEU A 134 3.66 -12.11 12.45
N VAL A 135 4.56 -11.15 12.26
CA VAL A 135 4.25 -9.84 11.70
C VAL A 135 4.66 -9.83 10.23
N ILE A 136 3.74 -9.48 9.36
CA ILE A 136 4.00 -9.28 7.93
C ILE A 136 4.16 -7.78 7.70
N ALA A 137 5.28 -7.38 7.12
CA ALA A 137 5.57 -5.97 6.80
C ALA A 137 5.61 -5.78 5.27
N ALA A 138 4.96 -4.73 4.77
CA ALA A 138 4.95 -4.46 3.34
C ALA A 138 6.30 -3.97 2.77
N SER A 139 7.24 -3.59 3.64
CA SER A 139 8.59 -3.16 3.26
C SER A 139 9.60 -3.41 4.36
N SER A 140 10.90 -3.33 4.00
CA SER A 140 12.01 -3.47 4.94
C SER A 140 11.99 -2.39 6.03
N ASP A 141 11.71 -1.13 5.68
CA ASP A 141 11.55 -0.03 6.66
C ASP A 141 10.42 -0.33 7.65
N LEU A 142 9.29 -0.85 7.18
CA LEU A 142 8.19 -1.23 8.06
C LEU A 142 8.54 -2.43 8.94
N ALA A 143 9.32 -3.38 8.44
CA ALA A 143 9.81 -4.51 9.22
C ALA A 143 10.69 -4.05 10.39
N ASP A 144 11.62 -3.13 10.14
CA ASP A 144 12.49 -2.58 11.18
C ASP A 144 11.71 -1.76 12.21
N ARG A 145 10.74 -0.99 11.78
CA ARG A 145 9.81 -0.29 12.68
C ARG A 145 8.96 -1.25 13.50
N ALA A 146 8.47 -2.34 12.91
CA ALA A 146 7.72 -3.36 13.65
C ALA A 146 8.60 -4.04 14.72
N ARG A 147 9.85 -4.36 14.38
CA ARG A 147 10.84 -4.89 15.34
C ARG A 147 11.12 -3.91 16.49
N SER A 148 11.32 -2.63 16.18
CA SER A 148 11.53 -1.58 17.18
C SER A 148 10.33 -1.40 18.13
N LEU A 149 9.11 -1.67 17.64
CA LEU A 149 7.88 -1.68 18.43
C LEU A 149 7.66 -2.99 19.20
N GLY A 150 8.54 -3.99 19.03
CA GLY A 150 8.56 -5.22 19.82
C GLY A 150 7.96 -6.44 19.13
N ALA A 151 7.81 -6.45 17.80
CA ALA A 151 7.53 -7.65 17.03
C ALA A 151 8.68 -8.67 17.21
N ARG A 152 8.32 -9.95 17.42
CA ARG A 152 9.30 -11.03 17.64
C ARG A 152 9.79 -11.59 16.31
N GLU A 153 8.83 -11.99 15.48
CA GLU A 153 9.08 -12.55 14.15
C GLU A 153 8.47 -11.63 13.11
N VAL A 154 9.26 -11.26 12.10
CA VAL A 154 8.83 -10.34 11.04
C VAL A 154 9.29 -10.85 9.69
N ARG A 155 8.36 -10.93 8.73
CA ARG A 155 8.64 -11.23 7.32
C ARG A 155 8.22 -10.04 6.46
N VAL A 156 9.04 -9.75 5.46
CA VAL A 156 8.68 -8.76 4.43
C VAL A 156 7.89 -9.49 3.35
N VAL A 157 6.61 -9.12 3.22
CA VAL A 157 5.74 -9.55 2.12
C VAL A 157 5.07 -8.30 1.55
N PRO A 158 5.51 -7.83 0.38
CA PRO A 158 5.03 -6.60 -0.24
C PRO A 158 3.59 -6.73 -0.76
N SER A 159 3.06 -5.67 -1.38
CA SER A 159 1.87 -5.77 -2.22
C SER A 159 2.22 -6.39 -3.56
N GLY A 160 1.30 -7.16 -4.13
CA GLY A 160 1.40 -7.62 -5.49
C GLY A 160 0.94 -6.58 -6.51
N VAL A 161 1.31 -6.81 -7.78
CA VAL A 161 0.87 -6.03 -8.92
C VAL A 161 0.54 -6.94 -10.10
N GLU A 162 -0.48 -6.54 -10.88
CA GLU A 162 -0.72 -7.10 -12.21
C GLU A 162 0.27 -6.50 -13.21
N LEU A 163 0.82 -7.35 -14.07
CA LEU A 163 1.63 -6.88 -15.18
C LEU A 163 0.78 -6.82 -16.45
N PRO A 164 0.56 -5.64 -17.02
CA PRO A 164 -0.17 -5.55 -18.29
C PRO A 164 0.57 -6.36 -19.36
N PRO A 165 -0.16 -7.02 -20.28
CA PRO A 165 0.45 -7.89 -21.29
C PRO A 165 1.40 -7.11 -22.22
N GLU A 166 1.08 -5.85 -22.47
CA GLU A 166 1.85 -4.98 -23.36
C GLU A 166 2.28 -3.70 -22.66
N ILE A 167 3.43 -3.17 -23.05
CA ILE A 167 3.88 -1.85 -22.65
C ILE A 167 3.21 -0.85 -23.58
N GLY A 168 2.46 0.11 -23.01
CA GLY A 168 1.80 1.14 -23.78
C GLY A 168 2.77 2.12 -24.45
N VAL A 169 2.24 2.94 -25.35
CA VAL A 169 3.01 3.95 -26.10
C VAL A 169 2.98 5.29 -25.37
N GLU A 170 4.16 5.88 -25.18
CA GLU A 170 4.28 7.23 -24.59
C GLU A 170 3.58 8.26 -25.50
N VAL A 171 2.93 9.26 -24.88
CA VAL A 171 2.37 10.39 -25.64
C VAL A 171 3.44 11.40 -26.03
N ASP A 172 3.17 12.15 -27.08
CA ASP A 172 4.00 13.27 -27.52
C ASP A 172 3.19 14.57 -27.43
N PRO A 173 3.64 15.60 -26.69
CA PRO A 173 4.91 15.67 -25.93
C PRO A 173 4.89 14.73 -24.70
N PRO A 174 6.10 14.25 -24.28
CA PRO A 174 6.21 13.29 -23.18
C PRO A 174 5.70 13.89 -21.86
N GLU A 175 4.96 13.09 -21.10
CA GLU A 175 4.33 13.52 -19.86
C GLU A 175 4.95 12.88 -18.61
N VAL A 176 5.00 13.64 -17.52
CA VAL A 176 5.29 13.16 -16.17
C VAL A 176 3.96 12.85 -15.47
N LEU A 177 3.78 11.64 -14.99
CA LEU A 177 2.60 11.26 -14.23
C LEU A 177 2.91 11.25 -12.71
N TYR A 178 2.03 11.85 -11.95
CA TYR A 178 1.88 11.58 -10.52
C TYR A 178 0.54 10.88 -10.28
N ALA A 179 0.57 9.76 -9.56
CA ALA A 179 -0.63 9.05 -9.14
C ALA A 179 -0.62 8.82 -7.62
N GLY A 180 -1.63 9.33 -6.91
CA GLY A 180 -1.71 9.12 -5.48
C GLY A 180 -2.50 10.16 -4.70
N ARG A 181 -2.54 9.99 -3.39
CA ARG A 181 -3.22 10.93 -2.50
C ARG A 181 -2.53 12.30 -2.53
N LEU A 182 -3.31 13.36 -2.66
CA LEU A 182 -2.80 14.74 -2.62
C LEU A 182 -2.68 15.21 -1.16
N SER A 183 -1.59 14.80 -0.51
CA SER A 183 -1.34 15.09 0.91
C SER A 183 0.14 15.41 1.18
N PRO A 184 0.45 16.15 2.27
CA PRO A 184 1.82 16.65 2.51
C PRO A 184 2.90 15.56 2.56
N GLU A 185 2.55 14.37 3.07
CA GLU A 185 3.48 13.25 3.16
C GLU A 185 3.85 12.65 1.81
N LYS A 186 3.07 12.93 0.76
CA LYS A 186 3.29 12.43 -0.61
C LYS A 186 4.16 13.36 -1.46
N GLY A 187 4.53 14.53 -0.96
CA GLY A 187 5.49 15.42 -1.63
C GLY A 187 5.01 16.00 -2.96
N VAL A 188 3.68 16.04 -3.19
CA VAL A 188 3.14 16.49 -4.47
C VAL A 188 3.37 17.98 -4.73
N LEU A 189 3.50 18.82 -3.70
CA LEU A 189 3.79 20.24 -3.89
C LEU A 189 5.23 20.45 -4.36
N GLU A 190 6.19 19.66 -3.86
CA GLU A 190 7.56 19.67 -4.34
C GLU A 190 7.64 19.20 -5.81
N LEU A 191 6.78 18.28 -6.21
CA LEU A 191 6.70 17.86 -7.60
C LEU A 191 6.15 19.00 -8.49
N VAL A 192 5.09 19.68 -8.06
CA VAL A 192 4.55 20.84 -8.80
C VAL A 192 5.62 21.92 -8.97
N GLU A 193 6.38 22.21 -7.92
CA GLU A 193 7.51 23.14 -7.97
C GLU A 193 8.60 22.64 -8.93
N ALA A 194 9.00 21.37 -8.83
CA ALA A 194 10.01 20.75 -9.68
C ALA A 194 9.58 20.67 -11.15
N ALA A 195 8.33 20.38 -11.41
CA ALA A 195 7.82 20.27 -12.78
C ALA A 195 7.89 21.60 -13.54
N GLY A 196 7.47 22.70 -12.91
CA GLY A 196 7.52 24.03 -13.57
C GLY A 196 6.77 24.03 -14.91
N ASP A 197 7.52 24.03 -16.01
CA ASP A 197 7.05 24.04 -17.39
C ASP A 197 6.91 22.62 -18.02
N LEU A 198 7.25 21.57 -17.30
CA LEU A 198 7.12 20.21 -17.78
C LEU A 198 5.63 19.79 -17.90
N ASN A 199 5.33 18.92 -18.84
CA ASN A 199 3.99 18.36 -19.01
C ASN A 199 3.66 17.40 -17.86
N LEU A 200 3.02 17.92 -16.80
CA LEU A 200 2.70 17.21 -15.57
C LEU A 200 1.22 16.83 -15.52
N VAL A 201 0.94 15.54 -15.41
CA VAL A 201 -0.39 14.99 -15.12
C VAL A 201 -0.47 14.57 -13.66
N VAL A 202 -1.46 15.10 -12.93
CA VAL A 202 -1.68 14.78 -11.51
C VAL A 202 -3.01 14.05 -11.34
N ALA A 203 -2.95 12.76 -11.09
CA ALA A 203 -4.08 11.89 -10.83
C ALA A 203 -4.19 11.60 -9.31
N GLY A 204 -5.26 12.06 -8.70
CA GLY A 204 -5.49 11.82 -7.28
C GLY A 204 -6.32 12.89 -6.59
N ASP A 205 -6.74 12.59 -5.37
CA ASP A 205 -7.53 13.48 -4.53
C ASP A 205 -6.93 13.58 -3.13
N GLY A 206 -7.25 14.63 -2.41
CA GLY A 206 -6.76 14.84 -1.05
C GLY A 206 -6.81 16.29 -0.59
N PRO A 207 -6.34 16.56 0.64
CA PRO A 207 -6.44 17.88 1.24
C PRO A 207 -5.69 18.99 0.48
N LEU A 208 -4.71 18.64 -0.36
CA LEU A 208 -3.93 19.60 -1.15
C LEU A 208 -4.49 19.85 -2.54
N ARG A 209 -5.61 19.21 -2.93
CA ARG A 209 -6.18 19.34 -4.28
C ARG A 209 -6.39 20.79 -4.72
N GLY A 210 -6.91 21.62 -3.83
CA GLY A 210 -7.13 23.04 -4.11
C GLY A 210 -5.86 23.89 -4.32
N GLN A 211 -4.68 23.33 -4.01
CA GLN A 211 -3.39 23.99 -4.22
C GLN A 211 -2.65 23.47 -5.47
N ILE A 212 -3.25 22.54 -6.21
CA ILE A 212 -2.63 21.89 -7.37
C ILE A 212 -3.50 22.15 -8.60
N PRO A 213 -3.19 23.17 -9.41
CA PRO A 213 -3.92 23.46 -10.63
C PRO A 213 -3.90 22.25 -11.58
N GLY A 214 -5.03 21.95 -12.22
CA GLY A 214 -5.15 20.85 -13.17
C GLY A 214 -5.19 19.43 -12.57
N ALA A 215 -5.19 19.28 -11.22
CA ALA A 215 -5.36 17.98 -10.60
C ALA A 215 -6.70 17.33 -11.00
N GLN A 216 -6.64 16.13 -11.60
CA GLN A 216 -7.80 15.42 -12.16
C GLN A 216 -8.77 14.93 -11.07
N GLY A 217 -8.33 14.89 -9.81
CA GLY A 217 -9.10 14.30 -8.73
C GLY A 217 -9.00 12.78 -8.71
N PHE A 218 -9.98 12.14 -8.10
CA PHE A 218 -10.03 10.67 -8.09
C PHE A 218 -10.20 10.15 -9.52
N VAL A 219 -9.27 9.29 -9.93
CA VAL A 219 -9.28 8.61 -11.23
C VAL A 219 -9.61 7.13 -10.98
N PRO A 220 -10.61 6.55 -11.65
CA PRO A 220 -10.90 5.13 -11.59
C PRO A 220 -9.68 4.29 -12.00
N HIS A 221 -9.58 3.07 -11.44
CA HIS A 221 -8.39 2.24 -11.65
C HIS A 221 -8.11 1.97 -13.14
N ASP A 222 -9.13 1.64 -13.90
CA ASP A 222 -8.96 1.31 -15.33
C ASP A 222 -8.48 2.53 -16.15
N GLU A 223 -8.93 3.72 -15.81
CA GLU A 223 -8.43 4.97 -16.39
C GLU A 223 -6.99 5.27 -15.92
N LEU A 224 -6.69 4.96 -14.65
CA LEU A 224 -5.34 5.13 -14.11
C LEU A 224 -4.32 4.22 -14.81
N GLN A 225 -4.71 2.98 -15.18
CA GLN A 225 -3.87 2.09 -15.98
C GLN A 225 -3.54 2.71 -17.34
N GLN A 226 -4.49 3.43 -17.98
CA GLN A 226 -4.24 4.14 -19.22
C GLN A 226 -3.28 5.33 -19.03
N LEU A 227 -3.34 6.02 -17.89
CA LEU A 227 -2.37 7.07 -17.58
C LEU A 227 -0.96 6.49 -17.41
N TYR A 228 -0.80 5.38 -16.69
CA TYR A 228 0.50 4.70 -16.62
C TYR A 228 0.98 4.25 -18.00
N ALA A 229 0.09 3.68 -18.81
CA ALA A 229 0.44 3.16 -20.14
C ALA A 229 0.96 4.23 -21.11
N ARG A 230 0.60 5.49 -20.93
CA ARG A 230 1.01 6.58 -21.83
C ARG A 230 2.07 7.52 -21.24
N ALA A 231 2.32 7.47 -19.92
CA ALA A 231 3.31 8.32 -19.27
C ALA A 231 4.72 8.04 -19.79
N ALA A 232 5.55 9.07 -19.91
CA ALA A 232 6.97 8.92 -20.20
C ALA A 232 7.78 8.63 -18.92
N VAL A 233 7.39 9.25 -17.81
CA VAL A 233 8.02 9.12 -16.50
C VAL A 233 6.96 9.14 -15.41
N VAL A 234 7.13 8.37 -14.35
CA VAL A 234 6.27 8.45 -13.17
C VAL A 234 7.07 8.99 -11.98
N ALA A 235 6.52 10.02 -11.31
CA ALA A 235 7.14 10.64 -10.16
C ALA A 235 6.53 10.15 -8.83
N CYS A 236 7.38 9.69 -7.91
CA CYS A 236 7.00 9.25 -6.56
C CYS A 236 7.77 10.07 -5.49
N PRO A 237 7.44 11.38 -5.30
CA PRO A 237 8.23 12.33 -4.51
C PRO A 237 7.93 12.27 -3.02
N SER A 238 7.51 11.13 -2.49
CA SER A 238 7.03 10.97 -1.12
C SER A 238 8.07 11.43 -0.08
N ARG A 239 7.62 12.14 0.95
CA ARG A 239 8.41 12.43 2.15
C ARG A 239 8.41 11.24 3.13
N ARG A 240 7.40 10.40 3.04
CA ARG A 240 7.24 9.15 3.78
C ARG A 240 6.41 8.19 2.94
N GLU A 241 6.87 6.96 2.79
CA GLU A 241 6.15 5.92 2.05
C GLU A 241 6.25 4.59 2.78
N GLY A 242 5.11 3.94 2.98
CA GLY A 242 5.07 2.60 3.58
C GLY A 242 5.57 1.53 2.62
N PHE A 243 5.08 1.57 1.37
CA PHE A 243 5.48 0.64 0.33
C PHE A 243 5.67 1.34 -1.02
N GLY A 244 4.61 1.95 -1.58
CA GLY A 244 4.67 2.65 -2.86
C GLY A 244 3.94 1.94 -4.00
N VAL A 245 2.66 1.61 -3.81
CA VAL A 245 1.84 0.91 -4.82
C VAL A 245 1.89 1.62 -6.18
N ALA A 246 1.74 2.95 -6.21
CA ALA A 246 1.80 3.72 -7.45
C ALA A 246 3.17 3.62 -8.18
N CYS A 247 4.27 3.53 -7.41
CA CYS A 247 5.59 3.28 -7.95
C CYS A 247 5.68 1.89 -8.57
N LEU A 248 5.16 0.87 -7.88
CA LEU A 248 5.14 -0.49 -8.38
C LEU A 248 4.26 -0.65 -9.63
N GLU A 249 3.09 0.00 -9.68
CA GLU A 249 2.23 0.03 -10.87
C GLU A 249 2.95 0.65 -12.06
N ALA A 250 3.68 1.76 -11.85
CA ALA A 250 4.51 2.35 -12.90
C ALA A 250 5.58 1.39 -13.44
N MET A 251 6.28 0.71 -12.53
CA MET A 251 7.27 -0.32 -12.89
C MET A 251 6.63 -1.46 -13.68
N ALA A 252 5.45 -1.95 -13.27
CA ALA A 252 4.70 -2.98 -14.00
C ALA A 252 4.33 -2.57 -15.42
N HIS A 253 4.06 -1.27 -15.63
CA HIS A 253 3.84 -0.69 -16.97
C HIS A 253 5.13 -0.42 -17.76
N GLY A 254 6.30 -0.79 -17.22
CA GLY A 254 7.60 -0.52 -17.86
C GLY A 254 7.94 0.97 -17.91
N ARG A 255 7.39 1.77 -17.00
CA ARG A 255 7.70 3.21 -16.92
C ARG A 255 8.86 3.45 -15.97
N PRO A 256 9.85 4.24 -16.37
CA PRO A 256 10.91 4.66 -15.46
C PRO A 256 10.32 5.51 -14.36
N VAL A 257 10.82 5.33 -13.15
CA VAL A 257 10.35 6.05 -11.97
C VAL A 257 11.41 6.99 -11.45
N VAL A 258 11.01 8.23 -11.11
CA VAL A 258 11.80 9.09 -10.23
C VAL A 258 11.19 9.03 -8.84
N ALA A 259 11.90 8.44 -7.89
CA ALA A 259 11.42 8.22 -6.53
C ALA A 259 12.33 8.91 -5.51
N THR A 260 11.74 9.33 -4.41
CA THR A 260 12.56 9.77 -3.26
C THR A 260 13.09 8.59 -2.47
N GLY A 261 14.30 8.73 -1.88
CA GLY A 261 14.95 7.70 -1.09
C GLY A 261 14.32 7.52 0.29
N VAL A 262 13.04 7.09 0.37
CA VAL A 262 12.31 6.94 1.65
C VAL A 262 11.52 5.64 1.72
N GLY A 263 11.57 4.99 2.87
CA GLY A 263 10.72 3.85 3.22
C GLY A 263 10.71 2.75 2.17
N GLY A 264 9.53 2.24 1.84
CA GLY A 264 9.36 1.15 0.88
C GLY A 264 9.73 1.47 -0.58
N LEU A 265 9.93 2.75 -0.94
CA LEU A 265 10.43 3.10 -2.28
C LEU A 265 11.84 2.57 -2.51
N LEU A 266 12.67 2.44 -1.46
CA LEU A 266 14.01 1.86 -1.54
C LEU A 266 14.00 0.34 -1.75
N ASP A 267 12.90 -0.33 -1.40
CA ASP A 267 12.73 -1.75 -1.74
C ASP A 267 12.33 -1.95 -3.21
N LEU A 268 11.65 -0.96 -3.79
CA LEU A 268 11.16 -0.99 -5.16
C LEU A 268 12.24 -0.56 -6.16
N VAL A 269 12.78 0.64 -5.98
CA VAL A 269 13.65 1.31 -6.96
C VAL A 269 15.12 1.13 -6.60
N VAL A 270 15.89 0.59 -7.53
CA VAL A 270 17.35 0.53 -7.48
C VAL A 270 17.88 1.70 -8.32
N ASP A 271 18.60 2.62 -7.67
CA ASP A 271 19.08 3.86 -8.31
C ASP A 271 19.98 3.57 -9.51
N GLY A 272 19.68 4.21 -10.64
CA GLY A 272 20.40 4.06 -11.90
C GLY A 272 20.15 2.73 -12.64
N GLU A 273 19.40 1.77 -12.05
CA GLU A 273 19.09 0.47 -12.67
C GLU A 273 17.62 0.35 -13.03
N THR A 274 16.70 0.66 -12.11
CA THR A 274 15.25 0.51 -12.32
C THR A 274 14.49 1.83 -12.21
N GLY A 275 15.19 2.92 -12.00
CA GLY A 275 14.70 4.28 -11.86
C GLY A 275 15.78 5.21 -11.36
N ILE A 276 15.41 6.42 -10.98
CA ILE A 276 16.31 7.40 -10.35
C ILE A 276 15.80 7.68 -8.94
N VAL A 277 16.73 7.61 -7.96
CA VAL A 277 16.42 7.93 -6.57
C VAL A 277 16.98 9.32 -6.24
N VAL A 278 16.14 10.19 -5.68
CA VAL A 278 16.51 11.56 -5.30
C VAL A 278 16.28 11.80 -3.79
N PRO A 279 16.94 12.78 -3.17
CA PRO A 279 16.65 13.16 -1.80
C PRO A 279 15.19 13.62 -1.63
N PRO A 280 14.53 13.32 -0.51
CA PRO A 280 13.21 13.86 -0.22
C PRO A 280 13.29 15.37 0.07
N ARG A 281 12.25 16.13 -0.31
CA ARG A 281 12.17 17.60 -0.15
C ARG A 281 13.23 18.37 -0.94
N ASP A 282 13.67 17.82 -2.05
CA ASP A 282 14.62 18.46 -2.95
C ASP A 282 14.00 18.62 -4.35
N PRO A 283 13.26 19.72 -4.62
CA PRO A 283 12.67 19.98 -5.92
C PRO A 283 13.69 20.13 -7.03
N VAL A 284 14.91 20.58 -6.70
CA VAL A 284 15.99 20.77 -7.69
C VAL A 284 16.51 19.43 -8.18
N ALA A 285 16.82 18.51 -7.27
CA ALA A 285 17.23 17.16 -7.63
C ALA A 285 16.10 16.42 -8.38
N LEU A 286 14.85 16.59 -7.93
CA LEU A 286 13.67 16.00 -8.58
C LEU A 286 13.54 16.52 -10.02
N ARG A 287 13.64 17.85 -10.25
CA ARG A 287 13.59 18.45 -11.59
C ARG A 287 14.69 17.90 -12.49
N SER A 288 15.93 17.88 -12.00
CA SER A 288 17.08 17.39 -12.76
C SER A 288 16.89 15.94 -13.22
N ALA A 289 16.38 15.08 -12.33
CA ALA A 289 16.10 13.68 -12.66
C ALA A 289 14.98 13.55 -13.70
N LEU A 290 13.89 14.32 -13.57
CA LEU A 290 12.79 14.35 -14.54
C LEU A 290 13.28 14.81 -15.92
N GLN A 291 14.03 15.93 -15.99
CA GLN A 291 14.58 16.47 -17.24
C GLN A 291 15.53 15.48 -17.92
N ARG A 292 16.38 14.80 -17.14
CA ARG A 292 17.29 13.78 -17.67
C ARG A 292 16.51 12.64 -18.34
N LEU A 293 15.45 12.15 -17.71
CA LEU A 293 14.63 11.09 -18.30
C LEU A 293 13.83 11.59 -19.51
N LEU A 294 13.25 12.79 -19.45
CA LEU A 294 12.47 13.33 -20.57
C LEU A 294 13.34 13.58 -21.82
N ALA A 295 14.61 13.94 -21.63
CA ALA A 295 15.55 14.18 -22.72
C ALA A 295 16.12 12.91 -23.35
N ASP A 296 16.08 11.76 -22.66
CA ASP A 296 16.73 10.52 -23.10
C ASP A 296 15.73 9.34 -23.19
N PRO A 297 15.13 9.11 -24.37
CA PRO A 297 14.19 8.00 -24.59
C PRO A 297 14.82 6.61 -24.44
N GLU A 298 16.14 6.47 -24.66
CA GLU A 298 16.82 5.18 -24.52
C GLU A 298 17.00 4.83 -23.05
N LEU A 299 17.41 5.82 -22.24
CA LEU A 299 17.49 5.67 -20.80
C LEU A 299 16.11 5.35 -20.20
N ARG A 300 15.05 6.02 -20.65
CA ARG A 300 13.68 5.70 -20.21
C ARG A 300 13.32 4.24 -20.48
N ARG A 301 13.57 3.77 -21.72
CA ARG A 301 13.28 2.37 -22.11
C ARG A 301 14.10 1.38 -21.29
N SER A 302 15.38 1.64 -21.08
CA SER A 302 16.28 0.77 -20.33
C SER A 302 15.83 0.64 -18.85
N LEU A 303 15.64 1.77 -18.15
CA LEU A 303 15.22 1.77 -16.75
C LEU A 303 13.80 1.22 -16.59
N GLY A 304 12.89 1.53 -17.52
CA GLY A 304 11.52 1.02 -17.51
C GLY A 304 11.47 -0.50 -17.70
N ALA A 305 12.25 -1.05 -18.63
CA ALA A 305 12.33 -2.49 -18.86
C ALA A 305 12.91 -3.22 -17.64
N ALA A 306 13.99 -2.72 -17.05
CA ALA A 306 14.58 -3.29 -15.83
C ALA A 306 13.62 -3.19 -14.64
N GLY A 307 12.90 -2.07 -14.51
CA GLY A 307 11.86 -1.89 -13.50
C GLY A 307 10.73 -2.90 -13.64
N ARG A 308 10.25 -3.13 -14.86
CA ARG A 308 9.21 -4.12 -15.12
C ARG A 308 9.66 -5.53 -14.81
N GLU A 309 10.89 -5.88 -15.17
CA GLU A 309 11.43 -7.21 -14.88
C GLU A 309 11.51 -7.43 -13.35
N ARG A 310 12.01 -6.45 -12.62
CA ARG A 310 12.02 -6.49 -11.15
C ARG A 310 10.60 -6.61 -10.57
N ALA A 311 9.63 -5.88 -11.13
CA ALA A 311 8.22 -5.99 -10.72
C ALA A 311 7.69 -7.42 -10.95
N ARG A 312 8.00 -8.01 -12.11
CA ARG A 312 7.60 -9.38 -12.46
C ARG A 312 8.18 -10.42 -11.51
N GLU A 313 9.49 -10.34 -11.24
CA GLU A 313 10.19 -11.34 -10.43
C GLU A 313 9.85 -11.28 -8.94
N ARG A 314 9.71 -10.08 -8.38
CA ARG A 314 9.62 -9.89 -6.93
C ARG A 314 8.27 -9.46 -6.43
N PHE A 315 7.44 -8.86 -7.28
CA PHE A 315 6.22 -8.18 -6.87
C PHE A 315 4.99 -8.61 -7.71
N SER A 316 5.13 -9.59 -8.60
CA SER A 316 3.95 -10.21 -9.23
C SER A 316 3.07 -10.85 -8.15
N TRP A 317 1.78 -10.94 -8.41
CA TRP A 317 0.85 -11.60 -7.48
C TRP A 317 1.25 -13.04 -7.20
N ASP A 318 1.87 -13.75 -8.15
CA ASP A 318 2.39 -15.10 -7.92
C ASP A 318 3.49 -15.10 -6.85
N ALA A 319 4.53 -14.27 -7.00
CA ALA A 319 5.63 -14.17 -6.06
C ALA A 319 5.16 -13.75 -4.65
N VAL A 320 4.24 -12.77 -4.59
CA VAL A 320 3.69 -12.27 -3.32
C VAL A 320 2.77 -13.31 -2.66
N THR A 321 2.01 -14.05 -3.46
CA THR A 321 1.15 -15.13 -2.94
C THR A 321 1.99 -16.26 -2.36
N ASP A 322 3.06 -16.68 -3.04
CA ASP A 322 3.99 -17.70 -2.53
C ASP A 322 4.62 -17.26 -1.21
N ALA A 323 5.05 -16.00 -1.12
CA ALA A 323 5.59 -15.44 0.13
C ALA A 323 4.54 -15.38 1.25
N THR A 324 3.28 -15.06 0.92
CA THR A 324 2.16 -15.06 1.88
C THR A 324 1.87 -16.47 2.40
N LEU A 325 1.85 -17.47 1.51
CA LEU A 325 1.64 -18.87 1.89
C LEU A 325 2.78 -19.41 2.77
N ALA A 326 4.01 -19.03 2.46
CA ALA A 326 5.16 -19.36 3.30
C ALA A 326 5.04 -18.73 4.71
N ALA A 327 4.60 -17.47 4.80
CA ALA A 327 4.34 -16.80 6.07
C ALA A 327 3.22 -17.49 6.87
N TYR A 328 2.16 -17.96 6.22
CA TYR A 328 1.11 -18.74 6.89
C TYR A 328 1.59 -20.09 7.40
N ALA A 329 2.41 -20.80 6.61
CA ALA A 329 3.00 -22.08 7.01
C ALA A 329 3.95 -21.90 8.22
N GLU A 330 4.75 -20.86 8.24
CA GLU A 330 5.61 -20.50 9.36
C GLU A 330 4.78 -20.20 10.63
N ALA A 331 3.75 -19.36 10.52
CA ALA A 331 2.86 -19.06 11.63
C ALA A 331 2.15 -20.30 12.16
N ALA A 332 1.72 -21.22 11.29
CA ALA A 332 1.14 -22.49 11.68
C ALA A 332 2.14 -23.43 12.37
N GLY A 333 3.39 -23.49 11.89
CA GLY A 333 4.47 -24.26 12.52
C GLY A 333 4.84 -23.77 13.92
N THR A 334 4.68 -22.47 14.18
CA THR A 334 4.87 -21.87 15.52
C THR A 334 3.77 -22.32 16.50
N MET A 335 2.56 -22.61 16.02
CA MET A 335 1.44 -23.09 16.83
C MET A 335 1.60 -24.56 17.26
N ALA A 336 2.39 -25.34 16.52
CA ALA A 336 2.61 -26.76 16.80
C ALA A 336 3.74 -27.03 17.79
N ARG A 337 4.47 -26.01 18.22
CA ARG A 337 5.52 -26.02 19.23
C ARG A 337 5.04 -25.46 20.55
#